data_28e020e00a6e36a9bdb3bdd9ff24117d
#
_entry.id   28e020e00a6e36a9bdb3bdd9ff24117d
#
_cell.length_a   1.000
_cell.length_b   1.000
_cell.length_c   1.000
_cell.angle_alpha   90.00
_cell.angle_beta   90.00
_cell.angle_gamma   90.00
#
_symmetry.space_group_name_H-M   'P 1'
#
loop_
_entity.id
_entity.type
_entity.pdbx_description
1 polymer ?
#
loop_
_entity_poly.entity_id
_entity_poly.type
_entity_poly.pdbx_seq_one_letter_code
_entity_poly.pdbx_strand_id
1 'polypeptide(L)'
;MFDVLIVGAGVIGGMLARELSRYELSVCILEKENDVAMGASRANSGIIHGGYDPVPGTLKAKLNAQGVELLFETAQQLHVPHIRNGSMVCAFSAGEEPLLEELYQQGIENQIPGLQILSGDEARVLEPHLSQSVTKVLRVTNAGIICPYDLTIAAIGNAMDNGVKLMRNFAVSQISKSDDLFTVTSASGQQVYGRFLVNCAGGFSDKVAQMAGDDFFTVIPRAGEYMLLDKEEGSRVSHTLFQCPTVDGKGILVSPTADGNLLVGPTATKVATADSKDTTAEGLEMVQRLAAKSVPSVNFRQVITSFTGVRASEKGGEFILQASKNVKGLIHAGAIDSPGLTCCVSIAKYLTDILHNEGLALTEKAEWNGCRENKHAFRQMNDEQKNAYIQENPAYGKIVCRCETVTEGEIRDAIRSNPTARDIDGVKRRTRSGMGRCQGGFCGPYVMQLIARELNIPMEQVTKCGGDSQMVIGRIGE
;
A
#
# COMPACT_ATOMS: atom_id res chain seq x y z
N MET A 1 -20.22 -16.98 -13.17
CA MET A 1 -20.96 -15.71 -13.04
C MET A 1 -20.76 -15.24 -11.61
N PHE A 2 -20.51 -13.95 -11.40
CA PHE A 2 -20.28 -13.32 -10.09
C PHE A 2 -21.31 -12.22 -9.84
N ASP A 3 -21.59 -11.95 -8.57
CA ASP A 3 -22.39 -10.77 -8.21
C ASP A 3 -21.57 -9.50 -8.42
N VAL A 4 -20.30 -9.49 -7.99
CA VAL A 4 -19.42 -8.33 -8.11
C VAL A 4 -18.08 -8.72 -8.72
N LEU A 5 -17.66 -7.99 -9.77
CA LEU A 5 -16.30 -7.99 -10.31
C LEU A 5 -15.56 -6.74 -9.84
N ILE A 6 -14.34 -6.90 -9.34
CA ILE A 6 -13.47 -5.79 -8.91
C ILE A 6 -12.26 -5.78 -9.82
N VAL A 7 -12.02 -4.68 -10.54
CA VAL A 7 -10.84 -4.52 -11.40
C VAL A 7 -9.73 -3.85 -10.61
N GLY A 8 -8.66 -4.60 -10.33
CA GLY A 8 -7.48 -4.17 -9.60
C GLY A 8 -7.35 -4.74 -8.19
N ALA A 9 -6.20 -5.38 -7.91
CA ALA A 9 -5.81 -5.94 -6.62
C ALA A 9 -4.87 -5.00 -5.83
N GLY A 10 -5.12 -3.69 -5.90
CA GLY A 10 -4.54 -2.69 -5.01
C GLY A 10 -5.26 -2.65 -3.65
N VAL A 11 -4.82 -1.75 -2.76
CA VAL A 11 -5.39 -1.63 -1.40
C VAL A 11 -6.90 -1.34 -1.42
N ILE A 12 -7.38 -0.53 -2.37
CA ILE A 12 -8.81 -0.20 -2.47
C ILE A 12 -9.63 -1.42 -2.89
N GLY A 13 -9.23 -2.11 -3.96
CA GLY A 13 -9.91 -3.33 -4.41
C GLY A 13 -9.82 -4.45 -3.37
N GLY A 14 -8.68 -4.58 -2.67
CA GLY A 14 -8.49 -5.54 -1.59
C GLY A 14 -9.37 -5.29 -0.38
N MET A 15 -9.49 -4.03 0.07
CA MET A 15 -10.36 -3.67 1.19
C MET A 15 -11.84 -3.79 0.83
N LEU A 16 -12.23 -3.40 -0.40
CA LEU A 16 -13.60 -3.61 -0.87
C LEU A 16 -13.94 -5.11 -0.94
N ALA A 17 -13.04 -5.92 -1.46
CA ALA A 17 -13.24 -7.37 -1.51
C ALA A 17 -13.40 -7.98 -0.10
N ARG A 18 -12.59 -7.50 0.87
CA ARG A 18 -12.71 -7.89 2.28
C ARG A 18 -14.06 -7.48 2.87
N GLU A 19 -14.50 -6.24 2.63
CA GLU A 19 -15.81 -5.78 3.12
C GLU A 19 -16.95 -6.58 2.50
N LEU A 20 -16.95 -6.79 1.17
CA LEU A 20 -17.97 -7.57 0.47
C LEU A 20 -17.96 -9.05 0.86
N SER A 21 -16.81 -9.58 1.32
CA SER A 21 -16.71 -10.97 1.78
C SER A 21 -17.52 -11.28 3.04
N ARG A 22 -18.03 -10.25 3.73
CA ARG A 22 -18.96 -10.39 4.88
C ARG A 22 -20.35 -10.89 4.47
N TYR A 23 -20.71 -10.71 3.20
CA TYR A 23 -22.04 -10.96 2.69
C TYR A 23 -22.08 -12.23 1.84
N GLU A 24 -23.27 -12.81 1.70
CA GLU A 24 -23.55 -13.95 0.83
C GLU A 24 -23.48 -13.55 -0.64
N LEU A 25 -22.28 -13.21 -1.09
CA LEU A 25 -21.96 -12.72 -2.42
C LEU A 25 -20.86 -13.54 -3.07
N SER A 26 -20.97 -13.74 -4.37
CA SER A 26 -19.89 -14.22 -5.21
C SER A 26 -19.08 -13.04 -5.75
N VAL A 27 -17.84 -12.86 -5.27
CA VAL A 27 -16.96 -11.74 -5.61
C VAL A 27 -15.70 -12.25 -6.30
N CYS A 28 -15.24 -11.54 -7.35
CA CYS A 28 -14.00 -11.85 -8.04
C CYS A 28 -13.16 -10.59 -8.26
N ILE A 29 -11.88 -10.65 -7.87
CA ILE A 29 -10.87 -9.64 -8.15
C ILE A 29 -10.13 -10.02 -9.44
N LEU A 30 -10.01 -9.07 -10.37
CA LEU A 30 -9.29 -9.20 -11.64
C LEU A 30 -8.02 -8.33 -11.57
N GLU A 31 -6.84 -8.97 -11.60
CA GLU A 31 -5.54 -8.29 -11.49
C GLU A 31 -4.69 -8.56 -12.73
N LYS A 32 -4.16 -7.48 -13.34
CA LYS A 32 -3.33 -7.58 -14.55
C LYS A 32 -1.96 -8.23 -14.29
N GLU A 33 -1.43 -8.03 -13.11
CA GLU A 33 -0.11 -8.51 -12.72
C GLU A 33 -0.16 -9.96 -12.21
N ASN A 34 1.01 -10.54 -12.05
CA ASN A 34 1.18 -11.90 -11.51
C ASN A 34 0.99 -12.00 -9.98
N ASP A 35 0.94 -10.86 -9.29
CA ASP A 35 0.72 -10.77 -7.85
C ASP A 35 -0.12 -9.53 -7.49
N VAL A 36 -0.57 -9.46 -6.25
CA VAL A 36 -1.35 -8.33 -5.70
C VAL A 36 -0.44 -7.20 -5.23
N ALA A 37 -0.99 -6.02 -5.00
CA ALA A 37 -0.27 -4.84 -4.52
C ALA A 37 0.82 -4.33 -5.48
N MET A 38 0.74 -4.59 -6.78
CA MET A 38 1.82 -4.31 -7.74
C MET A 38 1.89 -2.85 -8.22
N GLY A 39 0.86 -2.04 -7.94
CA GLY A 39 0.81 -0.61 -8.26
C GLY A 39 1.28 0.29 -7.10
N ALA A 40 0.60 1.44 -6.92
CA ALA A 40 0.88 2.42 -5.86
C ALA A 40 0.80 1.83 -4.44
N SER A 41 0.06 0.76 -4.24
CA SER A 41 -0.11 0.10 -2.94
C SER A 41 1.18 -0.49 -2.35
N ARG A 42 2.22 -0.78 -3.16
CA ARG A 42 3.54 -1.23 -2.66
C ARG A 42 4.57 -0.13 -2.57
N ALA A 43 4.33 1.00 -3.24
CA ALA A 43 5.32 2.05 -3.45
C ALA A 43 4.73 3.41 -3.01
N ASN A 44 4.57 3.57 -1.70
CA ASN A 44 4.08 4.78 -1.05
C ASN A 44 4.76 4.95 0.31
N SER A 45 4.44 6.04 1.02
CA SER A 45 5.09 6.37 2.29
C SER A 45 4.64 5.50 3.48
N GLY A 46 3.60 4.70 3.35
CA GLY A 46 3.05 3.89 4.44
C GLY A 46 2.46 4.69 5.59
N ILE A 47 1.98 5.91 5.34
CA ILE A 47 1.51 6.82 6.38
C ILE A 47 0.02 6.66 6.61
N ILE A 48 -0.37 6.57 7.88
CA ILE A 48 -1.74 6.78 8.36
C ILE A 48 -1.86 8.27 8.68
N HIS A 49 -2.45 9.02 7.74
CA HIS A 49 -2.60 10.48 7.86
C HIS A 49 -3.62 10.83 8.92
N GLY A 50 -3.28 11.79 9.80
CA GLY A 50 -4.15 12.22 10.91
C GLY A 50 -5.43 12.94 10.52
N GLY A 51 -5.59 13.42 9.28
CA GLY A 51 -6.84 14.00 8.80
C GLY A 51 -6.91 15.54 8.81
N TYR A 52 -5.83 16.21 9.18
CA TYR A 52 -5.77 17.69 9.25
C TYR A 52 -5.69 18.39 7.88
N ASP A 53 -5.18 17.70 6.88
CA ASP A 53 -4.77 18.22 5.58
C ASP A 53 -5.89 18.32 4.50
N PRO A 54 -6.88 17.41 4.42
CA PRO A 54 -7.96 17.53 3.45
C PRO A 54 -8.88 18.71 3.78
N VAL A 55 -9.36 19.41 2.73
CA VAL A 55 -10.24 20.57 2.86
C VAL A 55 -11.54 20.19 3.59
N PRO A 56 -11.94 20.91 4.64
CA PRO A 56 -13.16 20.62 5.38
C PRO A 56 -14.41 20.58 4.50
N GLY A 57 -15.33 19.67 4.82
CA GLY A 57 -16.57 19.48 4.07
C GLY A 57 -16.43 18.60 2.82
N THR A 58 -15.22 18.23 2.38
CA THR A 58 -14.99 17.32 1.25
C THR A 58 -15.19 15.85 1.65
N LEU A 59 -15.49 15.01 0.66
CA LEU A 59 -15.57 13.56 0.89
C LEU A 59 -14.23 13.00 1.38
N LYS A 60 -13.13 13.49 0.84
CA LYS A 60 -11.76 13.14 1.25
C LYS A 60 -11.52 13.42 2.74
N ALA A 61 -11.95 14.58 3.27
CA ALA A 61 -11.84 14.92 4.69
C ALA A 61 -12.66 13.97 5.56
N LYS A 62 -13.92 13.74 5.19
CA LYS A 62 -14.82 12.82 5.90
C LYS A 62 -14.25 11.39 5.98
N LEU A 63 -13.82 10.85 4.83
CA LEU A 63 -13.28 9.50 4.76
C LEU A 63 -11.94 9.36 5.47
N ASN A 64 -11.10 10.41 5.51
CA ASN A 64 -9.85 10.37 6.25
C ASN A 64 -10.09 10.38 7.76
N ALA A 65 -10.94 11.26 8.27
CA ALA A 65 -11.26 11.33 9.70
C ALA A 65 -11.78 9.98 10.22
N GLN A 66 -12.69 9.35 9.47
CA GLN A 66 -13.21 8.01 9.78
C GLN A 66 -12.16 6.91 9.59
N GLY A 67 -11.29 7.06 8.60
CA GLY A 67 -10.34 6.03 8.16
C GLY A 67 -9.22 5.75 9.14
N VAL A 68 -8.82 6.70 9.98
CA VAL A 68 -7.68 6.55 10.90
C VAL A 68 -7.89 5.38 11.86
N GLU A 69 -8.94 5.41 12.67
CA GLU A 69 -9.21 4.35 13.65
C GLU A 69 -9.58 3.04 12.98
N LEU A 70 -10.43 3.07 11.95
CA LEU A 70 -10.80 1.88 11.18
C LEU A 70 -9.58 1.16 10.59
N LEU A 71 -8.56 1.92 10.16
CA LEU A 71 -7.34 1.32 9.62
C LEU A 71 -6.48 0.68 10.72
N PHE A 72 -6.33 1.34 11.87
CA PHE A 72 -5.62 0.75 13.01
C PHE A 72 -6.30 -0.54 13.50
N GLU A 73 -7.60 -0.54 13.66
CA GLU A 73 -8.39 -1.74 14.03
C GLU A 73 -8.22 -2.85 12.99
N THR A 74 -8.31 -2.51 11.71
CA THR A 74 -8.12 -3.48 10.62
C THR A 74 -6.70 -4.04 10.60
N ALA A 75 -5.69 -3.20 10.82
CA ALA A 75 -4.30 -3.63 10.90
C ALA A 75 -4.05 -4.61 12.05
N GLN A 76 -4.70 -4.42 13.21
CA GLN A 76 -4.67 -5.36 14.34
C GLN A 76 -5.33 -6.70 13.98
N GLN A 77 -6.53 -6.68 13.40
CA GLN A 77 -7.26 -7.89 12.98
C GLN A 77 -6.47 -8.73 11.96
N LEU A 78 -5.74 -8.05 11.08
CA LEU A 78 -4.95 -8.67 10.02
C LEU A 78 -3.48 -8.90 10.38
N HIS A 79 -3.06 -8.54 11.60
CA HIS A 79 -1.69 -8.60 12.10
C HIS A 79 -0.66 -7.91 11.18
N VAL A 80 -1.04 -6.77 10.59
CA VAL A 80 -0.16 -5.97 9.74
C VAL A 80 0.74 -5.10 10.62
N PRO A 81 2.06 -5.04 10.39
CA PRO A 81 2.96 -4.14 11.12
C PRO A 81 2.54 -2.67 10.98
N HIS A 82 2.29 -2.03 12.11
CA HIS A 82 1.90 -0.61 12.19
C HIS A 82 2.36 -0.01 13.52
N ILE A 83 2.52 1.32 13.55
CA ILE A 83 2.89 2.07 14.75
C ILE A 83 2.10 3.38 14.77
N ARG A 84 1.46 3.70 15.89
CA ARG A 84 0.86 5.02 16.12
C ARG A 84 1.94 5.95 16.66
N ASN A 85 2.77 6.48 15.78
CA ASN A 85 3.94 7.29 16.13
C ASN A 85 3.71 8.80 16.00
N GLY A 86 2.56 9.22 15.47
CA GLY A 86 2.28 10.62 15.21
C GLY A 86 3.07 11.19 14.01
N SER A 87 2.77 12.45 13.71
CA SER A 87 3.51 13.20 12.67
C SER A 87 3.72 14.64 13.09
N MET A 88 4.67 15.33 12.45
CA MET A 88 4.96 16.74 12.62
C MET A 88 5.09 17.42 11.26
N VAL A 89 4.41 18.54 11.06
CA VAL A 89 4.62 19.43 9.90
C VAL A 89 5.53 20.56 10.36
N CYS A 90 6.70 20.70 9.73
CA CYS A 90 7.77 21.60 10.17
C CYS A 90 7.77 22.90 9.34
N ALA A 91 7.74 24.06 10.00
CA ALA A 91 8.05 25.36 9.43
C ALA A 91 9.53 25.70 9.68
N PHE A 92 10.18 26.30 8.68
CA PHE A 92 11.61 26.65 8.70
C PHE A 92 11.84 28.16 8.67
N SER A 93 10.78 28.95 8.70
CA SER A 93 10.85 30.40 8.73
C SER A 93 9.56 30.98 9.32
N ALA A 94 9.62 32.20 9.83
CA ALA A 94 8.45 32.93 10.28
C ALA A 94 7.38 33.11 9.16
N GLY A 95 7.81 33.11 7.89
CA GLY A 95 6.90 33.19 6.74
C GLY A 95 6.10 31.89 6.49
N GLU A 96 6.59 30.74 6.96
CA GLU A 96 5.89 29.44 6.85
C GLU A 96 4.95 29.17 8.06
N GLU A 97 5.14 29.86 9.19
CA GLU A 97 4.34 29.62 10.41
C GLU A 97 2.83 29.84 10.26
N PRO A 98 2.33 30.85 9.52
CA PRO A 98 0.90 31.03 9.30
C PRO A 98 0.24 29.82 8.66
N LEU A 99 0.95 29.08 7.78
CA LEU A 99 0.44 27.88 7.15
C LEU A 99 0.19 26.73 8.17
N LEU A 100 1.01 26.65 9.23
CA LEU A 100 0.75 25.68 10.31
C LEU A 100 -0.54 26.01 11.06
N GLU A 101 -0.83 27.29 11.27
CA GLU A 101 -2.05 27.73 11.91
C GLU A 101 -3.28 27.45 11.03
N GLU A 102 -3.18 27.67 9.72
CA GLU A 102 -4.23 27.30 8.76
C GLU A 102 -4.51 25.80 8.80
N LEU A 103 -3.46 24.95 8.76
CA LEU A 103 -3.60 23.50 8.86
C LEU A 103 -4.16 23.06 10.21
N TYR A 104 -3.81 23.76 11.31
CA TYR A 104 -4.35 23.48 12.62
C TYR A 104 -5.86 23.76 12.66
N GLN A 105 -6.31 24.95 12.19
CA GLN A 105 -7.73 25.31 12.13
C GLN A 105 -8.51 24.35 11.23
N GLN A 106 -7.97 24.01 10.06
CA GLN A 106 -8.55 23.01 9.17
C GLN A 106 -8.72 21.64 9.85
N GLY A 107 -7.73 21.23 10.64
CA GLY A 107 -7.81 19.99 11.41
C GLY A 107 -8.87 20.06 12.53
N ILE A 108 -9.06 21.22 13.18
CA ILE A 108 -10.14 21.44 14.15
C ILE A 108 -11.52 21.34 13.47
N GLU A 109 -11.70 21.96 12.29
CA GLU A 109 -12.94 21.86 11.51
C GLU A 109 -13.23 20.42 11.07
N ASN A 110 -12.19 19.66 10.73
CA ASN A 110 -12.28 18.22 10.43
C ASN A 110 -12.46 17.35 11.69
N GLN A 111 -12.54 17.93 12.89
CA GLN A 111 -12.70 17.25 14.19
C GLN A 111 -11.56 16.27 14.51
N ILE A 112 -10.34 16.61 14.12
CA ILE A 112 -9.18 15.75 14.34
C ILE A 112 -8.65 15.93 15.78
N PRO A 113 -8.53 14.84 16.56
CA PRO A 113 -8.00 14.91 17.92
C PRO A 113 -6.48 15.06 17.94
N GLY A 114 -5.95 15.59 19.04
CA GLY A 114 -4.51 15.54 19.36
C GLY A 114 -3.64 16.45 18.50
N LEU A 115 -4.18 17.56 18.01
CA LEU A 115 -3.43 18.62 17.31
C LEU A 115 -2.76 19.56 18.29
N GLN A 116 -1.49 19.87 18.07
CA GLN A 116 -0.69 20.77 18.91
C GLN A 116 0.25 21.61 18.05
N ILE A 117 0.30 22.92 18.30
CA ILE A 117 1.37 23.78 17.77
C ILE A 117 2.48 23.83 18.82
N LEU A 118 3.70 23.45 18.43
CA LEU A 118 4.88 23.47 19.29
C LEU A 118 5.94 24.39 18.69
N SER A 119 6.73 25.04 19.55
CA SER A 119 7.95 25.71 19.13
C SER A 119 8.99 24.71 18.63
N GLY A 120 10.00 25.19 17.87
CA GLY A 120 11.09 24.34 17.40
C GLY A 120 11.87 23.70 18.55
N ASP A 121 12.02 24.40 19.72
CA ASP A 121 12.69 23.86 20.89
C ASP A 121 11.91 22.72 21.55
N GLU A 122 10.59 22.89 21.74
CA GLU A 122 9.73 21.83 22.25
C GLU A 122 9.70 20.62 21.32
N ALA A 123 9.69 20.85 19.99
CA ALA A 123 9.76 19.77 19.00
C ALA A 123 11.09 19.00 19.07
N ARG A 124 12.22 19.68 19.30
CA ARG A 124 13.55 19.06 19.45
C ARG A 124 13.68 18.20 20.71
N VAL A 125 12.91 18.47 21.76
CA VAL A 125 12.83 17.57 22.93
C VAL A 125 12.24 16.21 22.52
N LEU A 126 11.26 16.20 21.60
CA LEU A 126 10.64 14.98 21.11
C LEU A 126 11.44 14.32 19.97
N GLU A 127 12.10 15.14 19.15
CA GLU A 127 12.91 14.72 17.98
C GLU A 127 14.31 15.36 18.06
N PRO A 128 15.25 14.75 18.79
CA PRO A 128 16.58 15.37 19.02
C PRO A 128 17.42 15.62 17.77
N HIS A 129 17.11 14.92 16.67
CA HIS A 129 17.79 15.08 15.38
C HIS A 129 17.13 16.11 14.45
N LEU A 130 16.02 16.75 14.90
CA LEU A 130 15.34 17.80 14.14
C LEU A 130 16.27 19.01 13.95
N SER A 131 16.27 19.54 12.73
CA SER A 131 17.09 20.70 12.36
C SER A 131 16.89 21.90 13.27
N GLN A 132 17.99 22.63 13.58
CA GLN A 132 17.94 23.91 14.32
C GLN A 132 17.19 24.99 13.55
N SER A 133 17.03 24.87 12.24
CA SER A 133 16.28 25.82 11.41
C SER A 133 14.76 25.67 11.53
N VAL A 134 14.27 24.64 12.19
CA VAL A 134 12.84 24.47 12.45
C VAL A 134 12.40 25.46 13.54
N THR A 135 11.49 26.37 13.18
CA THR A 135 10.98 27.43 14.08
C THR A 135 9.73 26.98 14.84
N LYS A 136 8.85 26.23 14.17
CA LYS A 136 7.55 25.79 14.72
C LYS A 136 7.12 24.48 14.07
N VAL A 137 6.30 23.67 14.73
CA VAL A 137 5.70 22.47 14.16
C VAL A 137 4.20 22.36 14.50
N LEU A 138 3.42 21.77 13.59
CA LEU A 138 2.11 21.21 13.88
C LEU A 138 2.29 19.73 14.19
N ARG A 139 2.11 19.32 15.44
CA ARG A 139 2.13 17.93 15.89
C ARG A 139 0.75 17.32 15.80
N VAL A 140 0.65 16.08 15.27
CA VAL A 140 -0.59 15.35 15.03
C VAL A 140 -0.45 13.96 15.65
N THR A 141 -1.04 13.73 16.81
CA THR A 141 -0.77 12.53 17.63
C THR A 141 -1.51 11.28 17.19
N ASN A 142 -2.64 11.41 16.47
CA ASN A 142 -3.44 10.29 15.98
C ASN A 142 -2.89 9.67 14.69
N ALA A 143 -1.91 10.29 14.04
CA ALA A 143 -1.24 9.75 12.87
C ALA A 143 -0.37 8.53 13.18
N GLY A 144 0.03 7.80 12.14
CA GLY A 144 0.91 6.65 12.29
C GLY A 144 1.54 6.18 10.99
N ILE A 145 2.17 5.02 11.05
CA ILE A 145 2.78 4.33 9.92
C ILE A 145 2.32 2.87 9.86
N ILE A 146 2.27 2.31 8.65
CA ILE A 146 1.85 0.94 8.38
C ILE A 146 2.63 0.37 7.21
N CYS A 147 2.82 -0.96 7.16
CA CYS A 147 3.35 -1.63 5.99
C CYS A 147 2.27 -1.72 4.88
N PRO A 148 2.35 -0.92 3.78
CA PRO A 148 1.23 -0.75 2.86
C PRO A 148 1.00 -1.96 1.96
N TYR A 149 2.07 -2.63 1.53
CA TYR A 149 1.94 -3.85 0.71
C TYR A 149 1.46 -5.03 1.54
N ASP A 150 1.87 -5.11 2.81
CA ASP A 150 1.40 -6.16 3.71
C ASP A 150 -0.09 -6.00 4.04
N LEU A 151 -0.54 -4.77 4.28
CA LEU A 151 -1.97 -4.44 4.42
C LEU A 151 -2.79 -4.93 3.23
N THR A 152 -2.31 -4.65 2.01
CA THR A 152 -3.01 -5.05 0.78
C THR A 152 -3.05 -6.58 0.63
N ILE A 153 -1.92 -7.26 0.87
CA ILE A 153 -1.82 -8.73 0.81
C ILE A 153 -2.72 -9.36 1.86
N ALA A 154 -2.71 -8.83 3.09
CA ALA A 154 -3.51 -9.36 4.19
C ALA A 154 -5.00 -9.17 3.96
N ALA A 155 -5.45 -8.01 3.44
CA ALA A 155 -6.84 -7.75 3.11
C ALA A 155 -7.37 -8.69 2.02
N ILE A 156 -6.61 -8.86 0.93
CA ILE A 156 -6.98 -9.77 -0.16
C ILE A 156 -6.96 -11.22 0.34
N GLY A 157 -5.97 -11.59 1.13
CA GLY A 157 -5.89 -12.92 1.73
C GLY A 157 -7.09 -13.22 2.62
N ASN A 158 -7.49 -12.28 3.49
CA ASN A 158 -8.69 -12.43 4.31
C ASN A 158 -9.96 -12.55 3.46
N ALA A 159 -10.08 -11.74 2.40
CA ALA A 159 -11.20 -11.86 1.46
C ALA A 159 -11.25 -13.25 0.80
N MET A 160 -10.09 -13.79 0.38
CA MET A 160 -9.99 -15.13 -0.22
C MET A 160 -10.33 -16.24 0.78
N ASP A 161 -9.87 -16.11 2.03
CA ASP A 161 -10.17 -17.06 3.12
C ASP A 161 -11.70 -17.08 3.43
N ASN A 162 -12.40 -15.98 3.10
CA ASN A 162 -13.86 -15.86 3.18
C ASN A 162 -14.60 -16.08 1.83
N GLY A 163 -13.93 -16.69 0.83
CA GLY A 163 -14.56 -17.17 -0.41
C GLY A 163 -14.46 -16.26 -1.64
N VAL A 164 -13.79 -15.10 -1.55
CA VAL A 164 -13.53 -14.25 -2.71
C VAL A 164 -12.54 -14.93 -3.66
N LYS A 165 -12.78 -14.83 -4.98
CA LYS A 165 -11.86 -15.33 -5.99
C LYS A 165 -10.90 -14.24 -6.45
N LEU A 166 -9.64 -14.63 -6.71
CA LEU A 166 -8.61 -13.77 -7.29
C LEU A 166 -8.11 -14.38 -8.59
N MET A 167 -8.23 -13.60 -9.68
CA MET A 167 -7.66 -13.94 -10.98
C MET A 167 -6.50 -13.00 -11.28
N ARG A 168 -5.28 -13.54 -11.32
CA ARG A 168 -4.04 -12.84 -11.67
C ARG A 168 -3.69 -13.06 -13.14
N ASN A 169 -2.81 -12.21 -13.70
CA ASN A 169 -2.50 -12.19 -15.13
C ASN A 169 -3.75 -11.94 -16.00
N PHE A 170 -4.73 -11.22 -15.46
CA PHE A 170 -5.98 -10.87 -16.12
C PHE A 170 -5.97 -9.37 -16.45
N ALA A 171 -5.15 -8.96 -17.42
CA ALA A 171 -5.14 -7.60 -17.95
C ALA A 171 -6.42 -7.35 -18.74
N VAL A 172 -7.33 -6.55 -18.21
CA VAL A 172 -8.59 -6.20 -18.87
C VAL A 172 -8.29 -5.48 -20.17
N SER A 173 -8.85 -5.98 -21.29
CA SER A 173 -8.72 -5.40 -22.63
C SER A 173 -10.04 -4.91 -23.21
N GLN A 174 -11.16 -5.49 -22.76
CA GLN A 174 -12.49 -5.12 -23.21
C GLN A 174 -13.51 -5.32 -22.09
N ILE A 175 -14.45 -4.39 -22.00
CA ILE A 175 -15.64 -4.48 -21.15
C ILE A 175 -16.84 -4.26 -22.03
N SER A 176 -17.83 -5.14 -21.94
CA SER A 176 -19.13 -4.98 -22.58
C SER A 176 -20.24 -5.27 -21.58
N LYS A 177 -21.41 -4.71 -21.80
CA LYS A 177 -22.60 -4.98 -21.01
C LYS A 177 -23.76 -5.32 -21.92
N SER A 178 -24.43 -6.44 -21.64
CA SER A 178 -25.67 -6.85 -22.27
C SER A 178 -26.68 -7.11 -21.17
N ASP A 179 -27.81 -6.45 -21.26
CA ASP A 179 -28.84 -6.44 -20.22
C ASP A 179 -28.27 -6.02 -18.86
N ASP A 180 -28.35 -6.88 -17.85
CA ASP A 180 -27.83 -6.64 -16.50
C ASP A 180 -26.48 -7.34 -16.24
N LEU A 181 -25.76 -7.80 -17.28
CA LEU A 181 -24.56 -8.59 -17.16
C LEU A 181 -23.35 -7.94 -17.82
N PHE A 182 -22.29 -7.69 -17.06
CA PHE A 182 -20.96 -7.30 -17.59
C PHE A 182 -20.22 -8.54 -18.07
N THR A 183 -19.61 -8.42 -19.25
CA THR A 183 -18.59 -9.34 -19.76
C THR A 183 -17.26 -8.61 -19.77
N VAL A 184 -16.31 -9.08 -18.96
CA VAL A 184 -14.96 -8.54 -18.89
C VAL A 184 -14.00 -9.52 -19.54
N THR A 185 -13.31 -9.07 -20.60
CA THR A 185 -12.38 -9.89 -21.38
C THR A 185 -10.95 -9.45 -21.11
N SER A 186 -10.07 -10.41 -20.84
CA SER A 186 -8.64 -10.17 -20.68
C SER A 186 -7.91 -10.08 -22.02
N ALA A 187 -6.69 -9.54 -22.03
CA ALA A 187 -5.82 -9.51 -23.21
C ALA A 187 -5.49 -10.92 -23.77
N SER A 188 -5.59 -11.98 -22.94
CA SER A 188 -5.44 -13.37 -23.36
C SER A 188 -6.73 -14.00 -23.90
N GLY A 189 -7.84 -13.25 -23.97
CA GLY A 189 -9.15 -13.74 -24.45
C GLY A 189 -10.00 -14.45 -23.39
N GLN A 190 -9.54 -14.53 -22.14
CA GLN A 190 -10.33 -15.10 -21.06
C GLN A 190 -11.48 -14.18 -20.69
N GLN A 191 -12.68 -14.74 -20.48
CA GLN A 191 -13.88 -13.96 -20.15
C GLN A 191 -14.42 -14.29 -18.76
N VAL A 192 -14.90 -13.26 -18.06
CA VAL A 192 -15.55 -13.35 -16.75
C VAL A 192 -16.82 -12.50 -16.76
N TYR A 193 -17.86 -12.99 -16.08
CA TYR A 193 -19.19 -12.39 -16.11
C TYR A 193 -19.62 -11.96 -14.70
N GLY A 194 -20.20 -10.75 -14.56
CA GLY A 194 -20.67 -10.23 -13.30
C GLY A 194 -21.84 -9.25 -13.42
N ARG A 195 -22.66 -9.15 -12.38
CA ARG A 195 -23.80 -8.23 -12.33
C ARG A 195 -23.37 -6.78 -12.08
N PHE A 196 -22.40 -6.61 -11.18
CA PHE A 196 -21.78 -5.31 -10.85
C PHE A 196 -20.31 -5.32 -11.20
N LEU A 197 -19.80 -4.16 -11.64
CA LEU A 197 -18.38 -3.95 -11.93
C LEU A 197 -17.87 -2.76 -11.13
N VAL A 198 -16.84 -2.98 -10.30
CA VAL A 198 -16.20 -1.92 -9.54
C VAL A 198 -14.80 -1.67 -10.10
N ASN A 199 -14.57 -0.46 -10.57
CA ASN A 199 -13.31 -0.02 -11.13
C ASN A 199 -12.38 0.48 -10.02
N CYS A 200 -11.46 -0.37 -9.56
CA CYS A 200 -10.40 -0.08 -8.59
C CYS A 200 -9.00 -0.10 -9.24
N ALA A 201 -8.89 0.24 -10.53
CA ALA A 201 -7.68 0.08 -11.34
C ALA A 201 -6.57 1.14 -11.07
N GLY A 202 -6.73 1.97 -10.02
CA GLY A 202 -5.70 2.92 -9.59
C GLY A 202 -5.28 3.89 -10.70
N GLY A 203 -4.00 3.88 -11.06
CA GLY A 203 -3.45 4.73 -12.12
C GLY A 203 -3.99 4.47 -13.53
N PHE A 204 -4.78 3.42 -13.72
CA PHE A 204 -5.45 3.07 -14.98
C PHE A 204 -6.97 3.14 -14.89
N SER A 205 -7.51 3.75 -13.84
CA SER A 205 -8.96 3.78 -13.60
C SER A 205 -9.73 4.55 -14.67
N ASP A 206 -9.15 5.59 -15.26
CA ASP A 206 -9.72 6.30 -16.42
C ASP A 206 -9.79 5.42 -17.68
N LYS A 207 -8.77 4.58 -17.91
CA LYS A 207 -8.76 3.64 -19.05
C LYS A 207 -9.81 2.55 -18.89
N VAL A 208 -9.97 2.01 -17.70
CA VAL A 208 -11.02 1.03 -17.39
C VAL A 208 -12.41 1.66 -17.51
N ALA A 209 -12.57 2.92 -17.07
CA ALA A 209 -13.82 3.65 -17.27
C ALA A 209 -14.16 3.82 -18.75
N GLN A 210 -13.19 4.26 -19.57
CA GLN A 210 -13.35 4.39 -21.03
C GLN A 210 -13.74 3.07 -21.70
N MET A 211 -13.09 1.95 -21.31
CA MET A 211 -13.43 0.61 -21.82
C MET A 211 -14.88 0.21 -21.48
N ALA A 212 -15.42 0.69 -20.37
CA ALA A 212 -16.78 0.43 -19.94
C ALA A 212 -17.80 1.43 -20.49
N GLY A 213 -17.39 2.39 -21.32
CA GLY A 213 -18.26 3.40 -21.93
C GLY A 213 -18.53 4.62 -21.03
N ASP A 214 -17.62 4.92 -20.08
CA ASP A 214 -17.75 6.07 -19.19
C ASP A 214 -16.42 6.83 -19.08
N ASP A 215 -16.32 8.04 -19.66
CA ASP A 215 -15.08 8.78 -19.90
C ASP A 215 -15.04 10.15 -19.19
N PHE A 216 -15.78 10.33 -18.10
CA PHE A 216 -15.98 11.64 -17.45
C PHE A 216 -14.78 12.15 -16.63
N PHE A 217 -13.75 11.33 -16.37
CA PHE A 217 -12.55 11.73 -15.64
C PHE A 217 -11.26 11.23 -16.29
N THR A 218 -10.15 11.88 -15.93
CA THR A 218 -8.81 11.52 -16.43
C THR A 218 -7.83 11.47 -15.25
N VAL A 219 -7.05 10.40 -15.18
CA VAL A 219 -5.98 10.28 -14.19
C VAL A 219 -4.75 11.05 -14.65
N ILE A 220 -4.19 11.85 -13.75
CA ILE A 220 -2.93 12.57 -13.92
C ILE A 220 -1.87 11.85 -13.10
N PRO A 221 -1.01 11.00 -13.70
CA PRO A 221 -0.01 10.26 -12.96
C PRO A 221 1.09 11.18 -12.45
N ARG A 222 1.44 11.04 -11.14
CA ARG A 222 2.52 11.78 -10.49
C ARG A 222 3.47 10.80 -9.81
N ALA A 223 4.70 10.74 -10.29
CA ALA A 223 5.76 9.94 -9.71
C ALA A 223 6.29 10.58 -8.42
N GLY A 224 6.55 9.74 -7.44
CA GLY A 224 7.23 10.09 -6.20
C GLY A 224 8.39 9.13 -5.96
N GLU A 225 9.60 9.66 -5.99
CA GLU A 225 10.82 8.91 -5.80
C GLU A 225 11.23 8.90 -4.35
N TYR A 226 11.67 7.74 -3.86
CA TYR A 226 12.02 7.51 -2.47
C TYR A 226 13.40 6.86 -2.35
N MET A 227 14.06 7.09 -1.20
CA MET A 227 15.17 6.30 -0.70
C MET A 227 14.77 5.57 0.56
N LEU A 228 15.08 4.29 0.64
CA LEU A 228 14.94 3.48 1.85
C LEU A 228 16.33 3.21 2.43
N LEU A 229 16.52 3.57 3.69
CA LEU A 229 17.78 3.39 4.41
C LEU A 229 17.70 2.15 5.30
N ASP A 230 18.88 1.63 5.64
CA ASP A 230 19.02 0.48 6.56
C ASP A 230 18.41 0.75 7.94
N LYS A 231 18.13 -0.32 8.68
CA LYS A 231 17.59 -0.27 10.05
C LYS A 231 18.50 0.46 11.04
N GLU A 232 19.80 0.58 10.74
CA GLU A 232 20.73 1.42 11.51
C GLU A 232 20.30 2.91 11.56
N GLU A 233 19.60 3.38 10.51
CA GLU A 233 19.01 4.72 10.46
C GLU A 233 17.56 4.77 10.94
N GLY A 234 16.92 3.63 11.19
CA GLY A 234 15.48 3.52 11.47
C GLY A 234 15.00 4.29 12.71
N SER A 235 15.87 4.46 13.69
CA SER A 235 15.61 5.24 14.94
C SER A 235 16.03 6.70 14.85
N ARG A 236 16.42 7.19 13.66
CA ARG A 236 16.85 8.58 13.46
C ARG A 236 15.78 9.59 13.79
N VAL A 237 14.54 9.25 13.55
CA VAL A 237 13.34 9.98 13.96
C VAL A 237 12.29 9.03 14.51
N SER A 238 11.46 9.48 15.43
CA SER A 238 10.37 8.71 16.01
C SER A 238 9.02 9.04 15.37
N HIS A 239 8.78 10.30 15.00
CA HIS A 239 7.59 10.75 14.27
C HIS A 239 7.83 10.78 12.76
N THR A 240 6.76 10.81 11.98
CA THR A 240 6.85 11.20 10.57
C THR A 240 6.99 12.71 10.46
N LEU A 241 8.10 13.19 9.89
CA LEU A 241 8.38 14.61 9.71
C LEU A 241 8.02 15.04 8.30
N PHE A 242 7.09 15.98 8.17
CA PHE A 242 6.73 16.66 6.92
C PHE A 242 7.34 18.05 6.88
N GLN A 243 7.54 18.58 5.69
CA GLN A 243 7.78 20.01 5.46
C GLN A 243 6.43 20.70 5.18
N CYS A 244 6.34 22.00 5.40
CA CYS A 244 5.20 22.80 4.99
C CYS A 244 4.92 22.57 3.49
N PRO A 245 3.64 22.44 3.09
CA PRO A 245 3.26 22.36 1.70
C PRO A 245 3.77 23.56 0.89
N THR A 246 4.19 23.30 -0.34
CA THR A 246 4.54 24.31 -1.33
C THR A 246 3.66 24.18 -2.56
N VAL A 247 3.79 25.07 -3.53
CA VAL A 247 3.10 24.97 -4.83
C VAL A 247 3.41 23.65 -5.56
N ASP A 248 4.54 23.02 -5.27
CA ASP A 248 4.97 21.75 -5.88
C ASP A 248 4.51 20.52 -5.09
N GLY A 249 3.89 20.68 -3.92
CA GLY A 249 3.35 19.60 -3.08
C GLY A 249 3.76 19.67 -1.61
N LYS A 250 3.59 18.54 -0.91
CA LYS A 250 3.80 18.42 0.56
C LYS A 250 5.26 18.39 1.01
N GLY A 251 6.23 18.63 0.13
CA GLY A 251 7.65 18.52 0.43
C GLY A 251 8.12 17.08 0.63
N ILE A 252 9.42 16.95 0.99
CA ILE A 252 10.04 15.66 1.29
C ILE A 252 9.82 15.32 2.75
N LEU A 253 9.36 14.10 3.03
CA LEU A 253 9.24 13.59 4.38
C LEU A 253 10.47 12.79 4.81
N VAL A 254 10.68 12.72 6.13
CA VAL A 254 11.59 11.78 6.80
C VAL A 254 10.74 10.99 7.80
N SER A 255 10.68 9.65 7.65
CA SER A 255 9.78 8.82 8.44
C SER A 255 10.42 7.48 8.80
N PRO A 256 10.25 6.97 10.02
CA PRO A 256 10.51 5.56 10.26
C PRO A 256 9.52 4.71 9.46
N THR A 257 9.84 3.44 9.24
CA THR A 257 8.89 2.47 8.70
C THR A 257 8.44 1.51 9.79
N ALA A 258 7.27 0.87 9.58
CA ALA A 258 6.76 -0.13 10.53
C ALA A 258 7.70 -1.34 10.71
N ASP A 259 8.64 -1.53 9.80
CA ASP A 259 9.64 -2.60 9.82
C ASP A 259 11.02 -2.14 10.35
N GLY A 260 11.14 -0.90 10.82
CA GLY A 260 12.34 -0.35 11.46
C GLY A 260 13.40 0.22 10.50
N ASN A 261 13.08 0.50 9.25
CA ASN A 261 13.92 1.25 8.32
C ASN A 261 13.63 2.76 8.42
N LEU A 262 14.48 3.60 7.79
CA LEU A 262 14.16 5.01 7.55
C LEU A 262 13.79 5.19 6.08
N LEU A 263 12.67 5.89 5.84
CA LEU A 263 12.20 6.27 4.51
C LEU A 263 12.30 7.76 4.32
N VAL A 264 12.87 8.20 3.20
CA VAL A 264 12.92 9.60 2.80
C VAL A 264 12.35 9.77 1.39
N GLY A 265 11.64 10.85 1.16
CA GLY A 265 10.90 11.13 -0.08
C GLY A 265 9.46 11.57 0.27
N PRO A 266 8.54 11.60 -0.71
CA PRO A 266 8.78 11.46 -2.14
C PRO A 266 8.99 12.79 -2.87
N THR A 267 9.48 12.71 -4.09
CA THR A 267 9.31 13.79 -5.08
C THR A 267 7.86 13.87 -5.57
N ALA A 268 7.52 14.83 -6.43
CA ALA A 268 6.18 14.99 -6.98
C ALA A 268 6.22 15.43 -8.45
N THR A 269 6.72 14.57 -9.34
CA THR A 269 6.92 14.86 -10.76
C THR A 269 5.77 14.31 -11.60
N LYS A 270 5.21 15.09 -12.52
CA LYS A 270 4.26 14.59 -13.52
C LYS A 270 4.97 13.64 -14.48
N VAL A 271 4.33 12.50 -14.78
CA VAL A 271 4.86 11.49 -15.69
C VAL A 271 3.80 11.13 -16.75
N ALA A 272 4.25 10.49 -17.83
CA ALA A 272 3.38 10.18 -18.96
C ALA A 272 2.35 9.08 -18.62
N THR A 273 2.74 8.10 -17.83
CA THR A 273 1.89 6.93 -17.51
C THR A 273 2.09 6.47 -16.06
N ALA A 274 1.13 5.70 -15.56
CA ALA A 274 1.25 5.06 -14.24
C ALA A 274 2.30 3.92 -14.19
N ASP A 275 2.88 3.54 -15.33
CA ASP A 275 3.98 2.57 -15.40
C ASP A 275 5.37 3.22 -15.37
N SER A 276 5.46 4.55 -15.33
CA SER A 276 6.74 5.29 -15.19
C SER A 276 7.28 5.15 -13.76
N LYS A 277 8.03 4.09 -13.51
CA LYS A 277 8.54 3.69 -12.17
C LYS A 277 10.05 3.90 -12.00
N ASP A 278 10.69 4.57 -12.92
CA ASP A 278 12.13 4.85 -12.87
C ASP A 278 12.45 5.89 -11.78
N THR A 279 13.62 5.77 -11.20
CA THR A 279 14.23 6.81 -10.35
C THR A 279 15.24 7.60 -11.17
N THR A 280 15.34 8.90 -10.90
CA THR A 280 16.25 9.82 -11.59
C THR A 280 17.34 10.34 -10.65
N ALA A 281 18.51 10.69 -11.19
CA ALA A 281 19.58 11.28 -10.39
C ALA A 281 19.11 12.59 -9.74
N GLU A 282 18.45 13.44 -10.50
CA GLU A 282 17.93 14.74 -10.07
C GLU A 282 16.88 14.58 -8.97
N GLY A 283 15.96 13.60 -9.10
CA GLY A 283 14.94 13.32 -8.10
C GLY A 283 15.53 12.82 -6.79
N LEU A 284 16.50 11.90 -6.87
CA LEU A 284 17.19 11.38 -5.69
C LEU A 284 18.09 12.42 -5.00
N GLU A 285 18.77 13.28 -5.74
CA GLU A 285 19.52 14.42 -5.19
C GLU A 285 18.60 15.43 -4.49
N MET A 286 17.40 15.70 -5.07
CA MET A 286 16.38 16.53 -4.43
C MET A 286 15.92 15.91 -3.11
N VAL A 287 15.66 14.60 -3.09
CA VAL A 287 15.26 13.86 -1.88
C VAL A 287 16.32 14.02 -0.78
N GLN A 288 17.61 13.82 -1.09
CA GLN A 288 18.70 13.96 -0.12
C GLN A 288 18.78 15.38 0.43
N ARG A 289 18.80 16.37 -0.45
CA ARG A 289 18.96 17.78 -0.09
C ARG A 289 17.80 18.26 0.81
N LEU A 290 16.57 17.93 0.47
CA LEU A 290 15.40 18.39 1.22
C LEU A 290 15.20 17.59 2.50
N ALA A 291 15.51 16.30 2.55
CA ALA A 291 15.48 15.52 3.78
C ALA A 291 16.50 16.06 4.80
N ALA A 292 17.72 16.43 4.35
CA ALA A 292 18.74 17.04 5.18
C ALA A 292 18.32 18.43 5.74
N LYS A 293 17.38 19.15 5.10
CA LYS A 293 16.79 20.37 5.64
C LYS A 293 16.04 20.09 6.95
N SER A 294 15.32 18.97 7.04
CA SER A 294 14.55 18.55 8.22
C SER A 294 15.42 17.83 9.25
N VAL A 295 16.29 16.91 8.79
CA VAL A 295 17.15 16.07 9.65
C VAL A 295 18.56 16.03 9.07
N PRO A 296 19.44 17.00 9.41
CA PRO A 296 20.78 17.11 8.84
C PRO A 296 21.68 15.90 9.10
N SER A 297 21.38 15.11 10.13
CA SER A 297 22.17 13.95 10.56
C SER A 297 21.86 12.65 9.82
N VAL A 298 20.97 12.63 8.82
CA VAL A 298 20.67 11.43 8.03
C VAL A 298 21.92 10.95 7.29
N ASN A 299 22.29 9.69 7.48
CA ASN A 299 23.44 9.10 6.80
C ASN A 299 23.02 8.40 5.50
N PHE A 300 23.03 9.11 4.38
CA PHE A 300 22.66 8.58 3.06
C PHE A 300 23.57 7.45 2.53
N ARG A 301 24.72 7.18 3.18
CA ARG A 301 25.54 6.00 2.85
C ARG A 301 24.84 4.68 3.26
N GLN A 302 23.81 4.76 4.10
CA GLN A 302 22.98 3.64 4.52
C GLN A 302 21.78 3.37 3.60
N VAL A 303 21.68 4.05 2.45
CA VAL A 303 20.64 3.74 1.46
C VAL A 303 20.84 2.31 0.95
N ILE A 304 19.81 1.50 1.07
CA ILE A 304 19.80 0.09 0.62
C ILE A 304 19.03 -0.10 -0.69
N THR A 305 18.07 0.79 -0.98
CA THR A 305 17.33 0.80 -2.24
C THR A 305 16.65 2.14 -2.49
N SER A 306 16.33 2.42 -3.74
CA SER A 306 15.43 3.49 -4.16
C SER A 306 14.26 2.91 -4.96
N PHE A 307 13.14 3.61 -4.98
CA PHE A 307 11.97 3.20 -5.75
C PHE A 307 11.07 4.38 -6.07
N THR A 308 10.21 4.21 -7.04
CA THR A 308 9.19 5.19 -7.45
C THR A 308 7.79 4.63 -7.27
N GLY A 309 6.91 5.43 -6.69
CA GLY A 309 5.49 5.18 -6.65
C GLY A 309 4.72 6.22 -7.47
N VAL A 310 3.74 5.77 -8.26
CA VAL A 310 2.97 6.68 -9.11
C VAL A 310 1.57 6.86 -8.52
N ARG A 311 1.26 8.11 -8.14
CA ARG A 311 -0.04 8.51 -7.60
C ARG A 311 -1.04 8.70 -8.72
N ALA A 312 -2.28 8.27 -8.49
CA ALA A 312 -3.41 8.47 -9.38
C ALA A 312 -4.17 9.75 -8.97
N SER A 313 -3.69 10.92 -9.39
CA SER A 313 -4.36 12.19 -9.07
C SER A 313 -5.38 12.57 -10.15
N GLU A 314 -6.30 13.48 -9.82
CA GLU A 314 -7.26 14.10 -10.74
C GLU A 314 -7.17 15.63 -10.60
N LYS A 315 -7.64 16.38 -11.61
CA LYS A 315 -7.53 17.85 -11.66
C LYS A 315 -8.30 18.53 -10.52
N GLY A 316 -9.45 17.98 -10.11
CA GLY A 316 -10.28 18.50 -9.02
C GLY A 316 -9.74 18.18 -7.64
N GLY A 317 -8.78 17.26 -7.52
CA GLY A 317 -8.14 16.88 -6.26
C GLY A 317 -9.01 16.02 -5.33
N GLU A 318 -10.24 15.64 -5.75
CA GLU A 318 -11.14 14.80 -4.96
C GLU A 318 -11.06 13.33 -5.46
N PHE A 319 -11.50 12.38 -4.64
CA PHE A 319 -11.66 10.98 -5.05
C PHE A 319 -12.88 10.80 -5.94
N ILE A 320 -12.75 9.97 -6.96
CA ILE A 320 -13.88 9.57 -7.83
C ILE A 320 -14.53 8.32 -7.23
N LEU A 321 -15.50 8.52 -6.34
CA LEU A 321 -16.24 7.44 -5.65
C LEU A 321 -17.72 7.58 -5.94
N GLN A 322 -18.19 6.97 -7.04
CA GLN A 322 -19.59 7.10 -7.46
C GLN A 322 -20.04 5.98 -8.40
N ALA A 323 -21.35 5.75 -8.48
CA ALA A 323 -21.94 4.99 -9.56
C ALA A 323 -21.84 5.76 -10.88
N SER A 324 -21.65 5.04 -11.98
CA SER A 324 -21.71 5.62 -13.33
C SER A 324 -23.13 6.14 -13.62
N LYS A 325 -23.21 7.33 -14.19
CA LYS A 325 -24.48 7.88 -14.68
C LYS A 325 -24.92 7.27 -16.03
N ASN A 326 -23.97 6.70 -16.76
CA ASN A 326 -24.17 6.19 -18.11
C ASN A 326 -24.36 4.68 -18.15
N VAL A 327 -23.74 3.95 -17.23
CA VAL A 327 -23.69 2.48 -17.24
C VAL A 327 -24.13 1.93 -15.88
N LYS A 328 -25.41 1.54 -15.77
CA LYS A 328 -25.99 0.99 -14.54
C LYS A 328 -25.16 -0.18 -14.02
N GLY A 329 -24.87 -0.20 -12.71
CA GLY A 329 -24.10 -1.26 -12.04
C GLY A 329 -22.59 -1.15 -12.23
N LEU A 330 -22.08 -0.09 -12.92
CA LEU A 330 -20.66 0.28 -12.92
C LEU A 330 -20.42 1.29 -11.81
N ILE A 331 -19.44 1.01 -10.95
CA ILE A 331 -19.03 1.86 -9.84
C ILE A 331 -17.55 2.23 -10.03
N HIS A 332 -17.22 3.50 -9.83
CA HIS A 332 -15.84 3.98 -9.90
C HIS A 332 -15.25 4.21 -8.51
N ALA A 333 -14.02 3.71 -8.33
CA ALA A 333 -13.10 4.01 -7.25
C ALA A 333 -11.77 4.45 -7.87
N GLY A 334 -11.80 5.61 -8.53
CA GLY A 334 -10.72 6.15 -9.34
C GLY A 334 -10.07 7.38 -8.72
N ALA A 335 -8.95 7.79 -9.28
CA ALA A 335 -8.22 9.00 -8.90
C ALA A 335 -7.92 9.09 -7.39
N ILE A 336 -7.61 7.94 -6.76
CA ILE A 336 -7.35 7.86 -5.33
C ILE A 336 -5.86 8.03 -5.07
N ASP A 337 -5.46 9.24 -4.73
CA ASP A 337 -4.13 9.59 -4.27
C ASP A 337 -4.05 9.68 -2.72
N SER A 338 -3.18 10.51 -2.14
CA SER A 338 -3.14 10.75 -0.68
C SER A 338 -4.39 11.52 -0.22
N PRO A 339 -5.02 11.08 0.87
CA PRO A 339 -4.66 10.03 1.85
C PRO A 339 -5.31 8.66 1.62
N GLY A 340 -5.45 8.20 0.40
CA GLY A 340 -6.18 6.98 0.02
C GLY A 340 -5.81 5.71 0.80
N LEU A 341 -4.54 5.56 1.24
CA LEU A 341 -4.14 4.44 2.10
C LEU A 341 -4.87 4.49 3.44
N THR A 342 -4.91 5.65 4.10
CA THR A 342 -5.64 5.85 5.36
C THR A 342 -7.14 5.62 5.18
N CYS A 343 -7.69 6.10 4.05
CA CYS A 343 -9.11 6.01 3.74
C CYS A 343 -9.56 4.62 3.25
N CYS A 344 -8.67 3.66 3.03
CA CYS A 344 -9.03 2.45 2.26
C CYS A 344 -10.18 1.65 2.88
N VAL A 345 -10.29 1.62 4.21
CA VAL A 345 -11.38 0.91 4.92
C VAL A 345 -12.68 1.71 4.83
N SER A 346 -12.64 3.03 5.07
CA SER A 346 -13.82 3.90 4.95
C SER A 346 -14.31 4.01 3.50
N ILE A 347 -13.40 3.99 2.51
CA ILE A 347 -13.74 3.89 1.08
C ILE A 347 -14.44 2.56 0.78
N ALA A 348 -13.95 1.44 1.31
CA ALA A 348 -14.57 0.13 1.08
C ALA A 348 -16.03 0.10 1.58
N LYS A 349 -16.29 0.62 2.78
CA LYS A 349 -17.65 0.76 3.32
C LYS A 349 -18.51 1.67 2.45
N TYR A 350 -17.99 2.84 2.08
CA TYR A 350 -18.70 3.80 1.23
C TYR A 350 -19.07 3.21 -0.15
N LEU A 351 -18.16 2.44 -0.77
CA LEU A 351 -18.44 1.74 -2.03
C LEU A 351 -19.48 0.61 -1.85
N THR A 352 -19.49 -0.06 -0.71
CA THR A 352 -20.51 -1.07 -0.37
C THR A 352 -21.88 -0.43 -0.25
N ASP A 353 -21.98 0.76 0.35
CA ASP A 353 -23.23 1.52 0.42
C ASP A 353 -23.71 1.94 -0.98
N ILE A 354 -22.80 2.37 -1.87
CA ILE A 354 -23.14 2.68 -3.27
C ILE A 354 -23.68 1.43 -3.98
N LEU A 355 -23.00 0.29 -3.86
CA LEU A 355 -23.45 -0.97 -4.46
C LEU A 355 -24.85 -1.37 -3.96
N HIS A 356 -25.11 -1.21 -2.66
CA HIS A 356 -26.42 -1.48 -2.07
C HIS A 356 -27.51 -0.56 -2.67
N ASN A 357 -27.23 0.73 -2.78
CA ASN A 357 -28.15 1.69 -3.36
C ASN A 357 -28.41 1.45 -4.85
N GLU A 358 -27.44 0.86 -5.57
CA GLU A 358 -27.59 0.41 -6.96
C GLU A 358 -28.33 -0.94 -7.10
N GLY A 359 -28.77 -1.55 -5.98
CA GLY A 359 -29.60 -2.76 -5.96
C GLY A 359 -28.85 -4.05 -5.67
N LEU A 360 -27.61 -4.01 -5.16
CA LEU A 360 -26.94 -5.20 -4.64
C LEU A 360 -27.55 -5.58 -3.28
N ALA A 361 -28.13 -6.77 -3.20
CA ALA A 361 -28.64 -7.30 -1.93
C ALA A 361 -27.50 -7.68 -1.01
N LEU A 362 -27.50 -7.18 0.23
CA LEU A 362 -26.49 -7.45 1.24
C LEU A 362 -27.10 -8.32 2.35
N THR A 363 -26.86 -9.62 2.30
CA THR A 363 -27.22 -10.58 3.36
C THR A 363 -25.93 -11.00 4.06
N GLU A 364 -25.81 -10.71 5.34
CA GLU A 364 -24.59 -11.05 6.11
C GLU A 364 -24.42 -12.57 6.21
N LYS A 365 -23.18 -13.05 6.08
CA LYS A 365 -22.83 -14.44 6.34
C LYS A 365 -22.94 -14.77 7.82
N ALA A 366 -23.47 -15.93 8.13
CA ALA A 366 -23.52 -16.43 9.51
C ALA A 366 -22.11 -16.64 10.10
N GLU A 367 -21.16 -17.07 9.28
CA GLU A 367 -19.78 -17.34 9.66
C GLU A 367 -18.85 -16.51 8.76
N TRP A 368 -18.48 -15.32 9.22
CA TRP A 368 -17.42 -14.51 8.60
C TRP A 368 -16.27 -14.29 9.59
N ASN A 369 -15.05 -14.56 9.15
CA ASN A 369 -13.86 -14.32 9.96
C ASN A 369 -13.09 -13.11 9.44
N GLY A 370 -13.17 -11.98 10.15
CA GLY A 370 -12.41 -10.76 9.86
C GLY A 370 -10.94 -10.80 10.28
N CYS A 371 -10.52 -11.81 11.04
CA CYS A 371 -9.14 -11.96 11.49
C CYS A 371 -8.35 -12.95 10.62
N ARG A 372 -7.05 -12.82 10.61
CA ARG A 372 -6.12 -13.78 10.02
C ARG A 372 -5.14 -14.29 11.07
N GLU A 373 -4.51 -15.42 10.80
CA GLU A 373 -3.37 -15.87 11.60
C GLU A 373 -2.20 -14.89 11.49
N ASN A 374 -1.51 -14.70 12.61
CA ASN A 374 -0.34 -13.82 12.65
C ASN A 374 0.87 -14.49 11.98
N LYS A 375 1.10 -14.19 10.71
CA LYS A 375 2.26 -14.67 9.96
C LYS A 375 3.61 -14.19 10.50
N HIS A 376 3.62 -13.18 11.38
CA HIS A 376 4.81 -12.68 12.05
C HIS A 376 4.99 -13.26 13.45
N ALA A 377 4.13 -14.20 13.88
CA ALA A 377 4.10 -14.74 15.23
C ALA A 377 5.47 -15.30 15.64
N PHE A 378 6.15 -16.08 14.77
CA PHE A 378 7.44 -16.67 15.07
C PHE A 378 8.51 -15.63 15.44
N ARG A 379 8.54 -14.46 14.79
CA ARG A 379 9.50 -13.38 15.11
C ARG A 379 9.25 -12.74 16.47
N GLN A 380 7.99 -12.77 16.92
CA GLN A 380 7.56 -12.18 18.19
C GLN A 380 7.73 -13.12 19.37
N MET A 381 7.97 -14.42 19.13
CA MET A 381 8.20 -15.44 20.14
C MET A 381 9.52 -15.22 20.88
N ASN A 382 9.56 -15.54 22.19
CA ASN A 382 10.79 -15.67 22.93
C ASN A 382 11.54 -16.97 22.54
N ASP A 383 12.76 -17.17 23.04
CA ASP A 383 13.61 -18.29 22.63
C ASP A 383 13.03 -19.67 23.00
N GLU A 384 12.34 -19.79 24.15
CA GLU A 384 11.69 -21.05 24.56
C GLU A 384 10.54 -21.40 23.63
N GLN A 385 9.71 -20.41 23.31
CA GLN A 385 8.61 -20.58 22.35
C GLN A 385 9.13 -20.93 20.95
N LYS A 386 10.18 -20.24 20.46
CA LYS A 386 10.83 -20.56 19.20
C LYS A 386 11.36 -22.01 19.17
N ASN A 387 12.04 -22.43 20.23
CA ASN A 387 12.57 -23.79 20.33
C ASN A 387 11.45 -24.84 20.28
N ALA A 388 10.37 -24.64 21.02
CA ALA A 388 9.22 -25.53 20.97
C ALA A 388 8.59 -25.57 19.56
N TYR A 389 8.39 -24.41 18.94
CA TYR A 389 7.84 -24.33 17.59
C TYR A 389 8.72 -24.99 16.52
N ILE A 390 10.06 -24.87 16.65
CA ILE A 390 11.04 -25.53 15.77
C ILE A 390 11.00 -27.05 15.93
N GLN A 391 10.76 -27.59 17.11
CA GLN A 391 10.60 -29.02 17.33
C GLN A 391 9.38 -29.58 16.57
N GLU A 392 8.28 -28.83 16.54
CA GLU A 392 7.08 -29.18 15.78
C GLU A 392 7.25 -28.96 14.27
N ASN A 393 7.92 -27.87 13.88
CA ASN A 393 8.17 -27.53 12.48
C ASN A 393 9.64 -27.15 12.22
N PRO A 394 10.51 -28.15 11.93
CA PRO A 394 11.96 -27.95 11.76
C PRO A 394 12.37 -26.94 10.68
N ALA A 395 11.48 -26.61 9.74
CA ALA A 395 11.75 -25.61 8.72
C ALA A 395 11.95 -24.20 9.32
N TYR A 396 11.39 -23.93 10.48
CA TYR A 396 11.58 -22.67 11.20
C TYR A 396 12.94 -22.56 11.90
N GLY A 397 13.65 -23.68 12.08
CA GLY A 397 15.03 -23.68 12.59
C GLY A 397 16.10 -23.32 11.55
N LYS A 398 15.72 -23.14 10.29
CA LYS A 398 16.66 -22.87 9.21
C LYS A 398 16.52 -21.43 8.69
N ILE A 399 17.49 -20.57 9.06
CA ILE A 399 17.53 -19.17 8.58
C ILE A 399 18.02 -19.14 7.13
N VAL A 400 17.19 -18.60 6.26
CA VAL A 400 17.45 -18.38 4.82
C VAL A 400 17.97 -16.98 4.56
N CYS A 401 17.25 -15.96 5.04
CA CYS A 401 17.69 -14.57 4.92
C CYS A 401 18.30 -14.09 6.24
N ARG A 402 19.61 -13.87 6.27
CA ARG A 402 20.33 -13.44 7.48
C ARG A 402 20.10 -11.96 7.83
N CYS A 403 19.98 -11.09 6.81
CA CYS A 403 19.78 -9.65 7.02
C CYS A 403 18.45 -9.32 7.70
N GLU A 404 17.39 -10.09 7.40
CA GLU A 404 16.04 -9.92 7.93
C GLU A 404 15.63 -11.06 8.85
N THR A 405 16.53 -12.01 9.12
CA THR A 405 16.30 -13.19 9.99
C THR A 405 15.04 -13.98 9.62
N VAL A 406 14.91 -14.29 8.30
CA VAL A 406 13.75 -15.02 7.77
C VAL A 406 14.09 -16.50 7.64
N THR A 407 13.21 -17.35 8.13
CA THR A 407 13.35 -18.81 8.13
C THR A 407 12.79 -19.46 6.87
N GLU A 408 13.16 -20.71 6.62
CA GLU A 408 12.58 -21.54 5.56
C GLU A 408 11.08 -21.74 5.79
N GLY A 409 10.65 -21.91 7.04
CA GLY A 409 9.24 -22.08 7.41
C GLY A 409 8.38 -20.89 6.99
N GLU A 410 8.80 -19.66 7.34
CA GLU A 410 8.10 -18.43 6.94
C GLU A 410 7.99 -18.28 5.41
N ILE A 411 9.04 -18.70 4.65
CA ILE A 411 9.01 -18.65 3.19
C ILE A 411 8.01 -19.68 2.63
N ARG A 412 7.97 -20.88 3.17
CA ARG A 412 7.00 -21.91 2.77
C ARG A 412 5.57 -21.47 3.02
N ASP A 413 5.31 -20.86 4.17
CA ASP A 413 3.98 -20.35 4.50
C ASP A 413 3.57 -19.22 3.54
N ALA A 414 4.48 -18.33 3.16
CA ALA A 414 4.20 -17.29 2.17
C ALA A 414 3.84 -17.85 0.78
N ILE A 415 4.40 -19.02 0.42
CA ILE A 415 4.08 -19.69 -0.84
C ILE A 415 2.73 -20.43 -0.77
N ARG A 416 2.30 -20.88 0.42
CA ARG A 416 1.10 -21.69 0.62
C ARG A 416 -0.14 -20.89 1.01
N SER A 417 0.03 -19.75 1.73
CA SER A 417 -1.08 -18.94 2.23
C SER A 417 -1.67 -18.01 1.16
N ASN A 418 -2.96 -17.73 1.28
CA ASN A 418 -3.66 -16.78 0.40
C ASN A 418 -3.22 -15.32 0.63
N PRO A 419 -3.03 -14.55 -0.44
CA PRO A 419 -2.75 -14.95 -1.82
C PRO A 419 -1.33 -15.52 -1.93
N THR A 420 -1.17 -16.67 -2.57
CA THR A 420 0.10 -17.41 -2.63
C THR A 420 1.21 -16.60 -3.32
N ALA A 421 2.44 -16.59 -2.76
CA ALA A 421 3.61 -16.09 -3.48
C ALA A 421 4.02 -17.07 -4.59
N ARG A 422 4.29 -16.56 -5.80
CA ARG A 422 4.66 -17.39 -6.97
C ARG A 422 6.01 -17.01 -7.58
N ASP A 423 6.61 -15.92 -7.10
CA ASP A 423 7.89 -15.40 -7.56
C ASP A 423 8.73 -14.89 -6.38
N ILE A 424 9.99 -14.54 -6.66
CA ILE A 424 10.94 -14.10 -5.63
C ILE A 424 10.46 -12.83 -4.93
N ASP A 425 9.97 -11.84 -5.67
CA ASP A 425 9.47 -10.58 -5.09
C ASP A 425 8.12 -10.77 -4.37
N GLY A 426 7.33 -11.78 -4.72
CA GLY A 426 6.16 -12.22 -3.99
C GLY A 426 6.50 -12.76 -2.60
N VAL A 427 7.53 -13.60 -2.50
CA VAL A 427 8.10 -14.04 -1.21
C VAL A 427 8.66 -12.86 -0.44
N LYS A 428 9.44 -11.99 -1.10
CA LYS A 428 10.02 -10.77 -0.52
C LYS A 428 8.95 -9.90 0.15
N ARG A 429 7.83 -9.63 -0.51
CA ARG A 429 6.73 -8.79 0.03
C ARG A 429 6.02 -9.44 1.22
N ARG A 430 6.01 -10.76 1.34
CA ARG A 430 5.31 -11.48 2.42
C ARG A 430 6.18 -11.79 3.63
N THR A 431 7.51 -11.90 3.42
CA THR A 431 8.44 -12.35 4.46
C THR A 431 9.57 -11.36 4.76
N ARG A 432 9.78 -10.36 3.92
CA ARG A 432 10.96 -9.47 3.89
C ARG A 432 12.27 -10.16 3.45
N SER A 433 12.25 -11.45 3.09
CA SER A 433 13.44 -12.11 2.52
C SER A 433 13.94 -11.36 1.28
N GLY A 434 15.17 -10.85 1.32
CA GLY A 434 15.75 -10.02 0.25
C GLY A 434 15.52 -8.50 0.39
N MET A 435 14.95 -8.02 1.51
CA MET A 435 14.76 -6.57 1.75
C MET A 435 15.89 -5.90 2.55
N GLY A 436 16.81 -6.68 3.15
CA GLY A 436 17.94 -6.13 3.87
C GLY A 436 19.08 -5.67 2.95
N ARG A 437 20.20 -5.26 3.54
CA ARG A 437 21.37 -4.62 2.89
C ARG A 437 21.86 -5.31 1.60
N CYS A 438 21.84 -6.65 1.52
CA CYS A 438 22.31 -7.38 0.35
C CYS A 438 21.26 -7.49 -0.78
N GLN A 439 20.02 -7.04 -0.59
CA GLN A 439 18.91 -7.04 -1.55
C GLN A 439 18.70 -8.40 -2.26
N GLY A 440 18.82 -9.50 -1.50
CA GLY A 440 18.60 -10.85 -2.01
C GLY A 440 19.85 -11.56 -2.56
N GLY A 441 21.02 -10.90 -2.58
CA GLY A 441 22.26 -11.46 -3.14
C GLY A 441 22.66 -12.81 -2.56
N PHE A 442 22.37 -13.08 -1.28
CA PHE A 442 22.67 -14.38 -0.64
C PHE A 442 21.46 -15.31 -0.56
N CYS A 443 20.27 -14.80 -0.21
CA CYS A 443 19.10 -15.65 -0.02
C CYS A 443 18.37 -15.97 -1.33
N GLY A 444 18.50 -15.15 -2.38
CA GLY A 444 17.77 -15.28 -3.64
C GLY A 444 17.82 -16.67 -4.28
N PRO A 445 18.99 -17.28 -4.47
CA PRO A 445 19.09 -18.64 -5.05
C PRO A 445 18.34 -19.69 -4.23
N TYR A 446 18.39 -19.60 -2.91
CA TYR A 446 17.70 -20.54 -2.05
C TYR A 446 16.18 -20.33 -2.04
N VAL A 447 15.74 -19.07 -2.04
CA VAL A 447 14.31 -18.72 -2.18
C VAL A 447 13.76 -19.27 -3.51
N MET A 448 14.52 -19.13 -4.60
CA MET A 448 14.16 -19.69 -5.91
C MET A 448 13.98 -21.21 -5.87
N GLN A 449 14.91 -21.94 -5.22
CA GLN A 449 14.79 -23.39 -5.02
C GLN A 449 13.54 -23.76 -4.20
N LEU A 450 13.21 -22.99 -3.17
CA LEU A 450 12.00 -23.20 -2.37
C LEU A 450 10.74 -23.01 -3.20
N ILE A 451 10.66 -21.93 -4.00
CA ILE A 451 9.53 -21.69 -4.89
C ILE A 451 9.37 -22.83 -5.90
N ALA A 452 10.46 -23.22 -6.57
CA ALA A 452 10.44 -24.32 -7.55
C ALA A 452 9.91 -25.62 -6.92
N ARG A 453 10.40 -25.95 -5.72
CA ARG A 453 9.98 -27.16 -4.99
C ARG A 453 8.51 -27.10 -4.53
N GLU A 454 8.10 -25.99 -3.92
CA GLU A 454 6.75 -25.86 -3.35
C GLU A 454 5.66 -25.76 -4.43
N LEU A 455 5.98 -25.18 -5.59
CA LEU A 455 5.08 -25.09 -6.74
C LEU A 455 5.22 -26.25 -7.73
N ASN A 456 6.19 -27.15 -7.50
CA ASN A 456 6.52 -28.27 -8.41
C ASN A 456 6.74 -27.82 -9.86
N ILE A 457 7.59 -26.78 -10.04
CA ILE A 457 7.97 -26.23 -11.34
C ILE A 457 9.51 -26.27 -11.49
N PRO A 458 10.03 -26.30 -12.72
CA PRO A 458 11.48 -26.14 -12.97
C PRO A 458 11.99 -24.77 -12.47
N MET A 459 13.26 -24.71 -12.07
CA MET A 459 13.87 -23.44 -11.61
C MET A 459 13.85 -22.35 -12.68
N GLU A 460 13.94 -22.72 -13.94
CA GLU A 460 13.91 -21.86 -15.12
C GLU A 460 12.54 -21.15 -15.28
N GLN A 461 11.49 -21.69 -14.67
CA GLN A 461 10.16 -21.06 -14.65
C GLN A 461 9.94 -20.12 -13.46
N VAL A 462 10.86 -20.09 -12.49
CA VAL A 462 10.78 -19.16 -11.37
C VAL A 462 11.23 -17.78 -11.83
N THR A 463 10.32 -16.83 -11.75
CA THR A 463 10.58 -15.42 -12.11
C THR A 463 10.97 -14.59 -10.90
N LYS A 464 11.63 -13.46 -11.15
CA LYS A 464 11.87 -12.47 -10.11
C LYS A 464 10.58 -11.74 -9.71
N CYS A 465 9.77 -11.30 -10.69
CA CYS A 465 8.56 -10.49 -10.48
C CYS A 465 7.47 -10.74 -11.53
N GLY A 466 7.38 -11.96 -12.08
CA GLY A 466 6.45 -12.31 -13.17
C GLY A 466 6.98 -11.94 -14.56
N GLY A 467 6.16 -12.13 -15.60
CA GLY A 467 6.54 -11.89 -17.01
C GLY A 467 7.82 -12.61 -17.40
N ASP A 468 8.67 -11.96 -18.18
CA ASP A 468 9.94 -12.47 -18.70
C ASP A 468 11.14 -12.20 -17.76
N SER A 469 10.90 -12.21 -16.43
CA SER A 469 11.92 -11.93 -15.41
C SER A 469 12.57 -13.20 -14.83
N GLN A 470 12.83 -14.22 -15.67
CA GLN A 470 13.52 -15.45 -15.27
C GLN A 470 14.93 -15.13 -14.73
N MET A 471 15.31 -15.77 -13.64
CA MET A 471 16.62 -15.61 -13.01
C MET A 471 17.63 -16.64 -13.55
N VAL A 472 17.14 -17.74 -14.09
CA VAL A 472 17.93 -18.83 -14.68
C VAL A 472 17.28 -19.19 -16.01
N ILE A 473 18.08 -19.35 -17.05
CA ILE A 473 17.62 -19.66 -18.43
C ILE A 473 18.02 -21.08 -18.89
N GLY A 474 18.75 -21.82 -18.07
CA GLY A 474 19.21 -23.16 -18.37
C GLY A 474 20.40 -23.59 -17.51
N ARG A 475 20.93 -24.78 -17.75
CA ARG A 475 22.11 -25.30 -17.09
C ARG A 475 23.33 -25.17 -17.99
N ILE A 476 24.50 -25.00 -17.38
CA ILE A 476 25.76 -24.97 -18.13
C ILE A 476 26.01 -26.39 -18.68
N GLY A 477 26.10 -26.51 -20.02
CA GLY A 477 26.40 -27.77 -20.71
C GLY A 477 25.20 -28.57 -21.22
N GLU A 478 23.99 -28.00 -21.12
CA GLU A 478 22.79 -28.52 -21.80
C GLU A 478 22.43 -27.66 -23.01
#